data_e982457b0580183d1bb1d87dccdb79ed
#
_entry.id   e982457b0580183d1bb1d87dccdb79ed
#
_cell.length_a   1.000
_cell.length_b   1.000
_cell.length_c   1.000
_cell.angle_alpha   90.00
_cell.angle_beta   90.00
_cell.angle_gamma   90.00
#
_symmetry.space_group_name_H-M   'P 1'
#
loop_
_entity.id
_entity.type
_entity.pdbx_description
1 polymer ?
#
loop_
_entity_poly.entity_id
_entity_poly.type
_entity_poly.pdbx_seq_one_letter_code
_entity_poly.pdbx_strand_id
1 'polypeptide(L)'
;GEIALNPDYILKDGERTDKEVYSTLVHEMCHLWQEYDGSAPRRCYHNKDFSEKMERVGLITSSDGTPNGKRTGQRVTHYIVEGGPFDMAFQAMPDELLIPCHTLFALKGEAKKKIKKARPKNVTYFCPKCGATVKGKEDTNVICGDCMEKMLVKTGRDR
;
A
#
# COMPACT_ATOMS: atom_id res chain seq x y z
N GLY A 1 -11.55 -3.37 -17.14
CA GLY A 1 -10.85 -3.05 -15.89
C GLY A 1 -9.41 -2.65 -16.14
N GLU A 2 -8.84 -1.91 -15.22
CA GLU A 2 -7.44 -1.47 -15.27
C GLU A 2 -6.73 -1.96 -14.02
N ILE A 3 -5.52 -2.48 -14.17
CA ILE A 3 -4.64 -2.84 -13.05
C ILE A 3 -3.54 -1.80 -12.98
N ALA A 4 -3.52 -1.02 -11.90
CA ALA A 4 -2.48 -0.03 -11.65
C ALA A 4 -1.50 -0.57 -10.60
N LEU A 5 -0.27 -0.84 -11.01
CA LEU A 5 0.80 -1.20 -10.09
C LEU A 5 1.42 0.08 -9.51
N ASN A 6 1.43 0.21 -8.18
CA ASN A 6 2.07 1.34 -7.52
C ASN A 6 3.60 1.22 -7.61
N PRO A 7 4.27 2.10 -8.37
CA PRO A 7 5.72 2.03 -8.51
C PRO A 7 6.47 2.17 -7.19
N ASP A 8 5.95 2.92 -6.23
CA ASP A 8 6.60 3.09 -4.93
C ASP A 8 6.55 1.81 -4.08
N TYR A 9 5.54 0.96 -4.31
CA TYR A 9 5.45 -0.35 -3.66
C TYR A 9 6.34 -1.38 -4.33
N ILE A 10 6.38 -1.39 -5.67
CA ILE A 10 7.24 -2.27 -6.46
C ILE A 10 8.71 -1.94 -6.20
N LEU A 11 9.01 -0.63 -6.08
CA LEU A 11 10.36 -0.10 -5.93
C LEU A 11 10.77 0.13 -4.48
N LYS A 12 9.92 -0.24 -3.51
CA LYS A 12 10.23 -0.08 -2.11
C LYS A 12 11.40 -1.00 -1.77
N ASP A 13 12.49 -0.40 -1.36
CA ASP A 13 13.70 -1.03 -0.83
C ASP A 13 14.72 -1.62 -1.82
N GLY A 14 14.47 -1.58 -3.15
CA GLY A 14 15.45 -2.04 -4.14
C GLY A 14 15.76 -3.54 -4.15
N GLU A 15 15.03 -4.34 -3.36
CA GLU A 15 15.33 -5.75 -3.07
C GLU A 15 14.35 -6.73 -3.74
N ARG A 16 13.25 -6.21 -4.34
CA ARG A 16 12.28 -7.12 -4.99
C ARG A 16 12.78 -7.61 -6.33
N THR A 17 12.72 -8.91 -6.51
CA THR A 17 13.01 -9.58 -7.78
C THR A 17 11.86 -9.35 -8.78
N ASP A 18 12.17 -9.48 -10.08
CA ASP A 18 11.15 -9.42 -11.13
C ASP A 18 10.04 -10.44 -10.88
N LYS A 19 10.39 -11.64 -10.41
CA LYS A 19 9.44 -12.70 -10.03
C LYS A 19 8.44 -12.24 -8.97
N GLU A 20 8.89 -11.52 -7.94
CA GLU A 20 8.01 -10.96 -6.90
C GLU A 20 7.12 -9.83 -7.43
N VAL A 21 7.61 -9.05 -8.38
CA VAL A 21 6.80 -8.01 -9.05
C VAL A 21 5.70 -8.66 -9.88
N TYR A 22 6.02 -9.70 -10.66
CA TYR A 22 5.03 -10.44 -11.44
C TYR A 22 4.03 -11.20 -10.57
N SER A 23 4.45 -11.74 -9.42
CA SER A 23 3.52 -12.36 -8.47
C SER A 23 2.51 -11.34 -7.92
N THR A 24 2.94 -10.09 -7.72
CA THR A 24 2.04 -9.00 -7.34
C THR A 24 1.07 -8.66 -8.47
N LEU A 25 1.52 -8.63 -9.72
CA LEU A 25 0.63 -8.42 -10.86
C LEU A 25 -0.46 -9.51 -10.93
N VAL A 26 -0.08 -10.79 -10.75
CA VAL A 26 -1.04 -11.91 -10.74
C VAL A 26 -2.00 -11.81 -9.54
N HIS A 27 -1.55 -11.32 -8.38
CA HIS A 27 -2.42 -11.03 -7.25
C HIS A 27 -3.51 -10.01 -7.62
N GLU A 28 -3.14 -8.91 -8.25
CA GLU A 28 -4.09 -7.88 -8.71
C GLU A 28 -5.02 -8.42 -9.83
N MET A 29 -4.52 -9.29 -10.71
CA MET A 29 -5.35 -9.98 -11.69
C MET A 29 -6.41 -10.89 -11.04
N CYS A 30 -6.09 -11.54 -9.91
CA CYS A 30 -7.06 -12.31 -9.14
C CYS A 30 -8.14 -11.41 -8.50
N HIS A 31 -7.81 -10.19 -8.09
CA HIS A 31 -8.83 -9.21 -7.67
C HIS A 31 -9.74 -8.82 -8.82
N LEU A 32 -9.17 -8.55 -10.00
CA LEU A 32 -9.95 -8.23 -11.19
C LEU A 32 -10.88 -9.38 -11.60
N TRP A 33 -10.38 -10.64 -11.59
CA TRP A 33 -11.22 -11.80 -11.81
C TRP A 33 -12.38 -11.88 -10.82
N GLN A 34 -12.12 -11.62 -9.54
CA GLN A 34 -13.16 -11.67 -8.50
C GLN A 34 -14.25 -10.62 -8.70
N GLU A 35 -13.90 -9.47 -9.25
CA GLU A 35 -14.85 -8.40 -9.56
C GLU A 35 -15.82 -8.82 -10.69
N TYR A 36 -15.34 -9.59 -11.69
CA TYR A 36 -16.13 -9.95 -12.87
C TYR A 36 -16.81 -11.31 -12.75
N ASP A 37 -16.15 -12.31 -12.22
CA ASP A 37 -16.60 -13.71 -12.22
C ASP A 37 -16.80 -14.29 -10.82
N GLY A 38 -16.36 -13.61 -9.79
CA GLY A 38 -16.41 -14.07 -8.41
C GLY A 38 -17.42 -13.31 -7.56
N SER A 39 -17.48 -13.68 -6.29
CA SER A 39 -18.20 -12.93 -5.28
C SER A 39 -17.27 -11.87 -4.68
N ALA A 40 -17.36 -10.64 -5.19
CA ALA A 40 -16.55 -9.54 -4.69
C ALA A 40 -16.84 -9.28 -3.20
N PRO A 41 -15.83 -9.34 -2.32
CA PRO A 41 -16.01 -9.05 -0.91
C PRO A 41 -16.11 -7.53 -0.67
N ARG A 42 -16.32 -7.13 0.58
CA ARG A 42 -16.14 -5.74 0.96
C ARG A 42 -14.73 -5.24 0.60
N ARG A 43 -14.62 -3.96 0.30
CA ARG A 43 -13.37 -3.32 -0.11
C ARG A 43 -12.16 -3.73 0.76
N CYS A 44 -11.05 -4.03 0.14
CA CYS A 44 -9.77 -4.42 0.77
C CYS A 44 -9.83 -5.70 1.62
N TYR A 45 -10.80 -6.60 1.39
CA TYR A 45 -10.90 -7.85 2.11
C TYR A 45 -10.65 -9.04 1.18
N HIS A 46 -9.66 -9.87 1.52
CA HIS A 46 -9.35 -11.12 0.82
C HIS A 46 -10.17 -12.25 1.44
N ASN A 47 -11.22 -12.68 0.76
CA ASN A 47 -12.09 -13.76 1.21
C ASN A 47 -11.55 -15.13 0.81
N LYS A 48 -12.32 -16.19 1.10
CA LYS A 48 -11.96 -17.57 0.80
C LYS A 48 -11.85 -17.82 -0.71
N ASP A 49 -12.80 -17.29 -1.51
CA ASP A 49 -12.80 -17.47 -2.97
C ASP A 49 -11.55 -16.86 -3.61
N PHE A 50 -11.13 -15.67 -3.15
CA PHE A 50 -9.87 -15.06 -3.55
C PHE A 50 -8.67 -15.95 -3.19
N SER A 51 -8.63 -16.48 -1.96
CA SER A 51 -7.54 -17.33 -1.51
C SER A 51 -7.45 -18.63 -2.32
N GLU A 52 -8.57 -19.22 -2.67
CA GLU A 52 -8.62 -20.43 -3.50
C GLU A 52 -8.20 -20.14 -4.96
N LYS A 53 -8.58 -18.98 -5.50
CA LYS A 53 -8.14 -18.55 -6.82
C LYS A 53 -6.63 -18.35 -6.87
N MET A 54 -6.08 -17.68 -5.86
CA MET A 54 -4.63 -17.48 -5.72
C MET A 54 -3.88 -18.80 -5.64
N GLU A 55 -4.38 -19.75 -4.87
CA GLU A 55 -3.79 -21.10 -4.75
C GLU A 55 -3.76 -21.83 -6.11
N ARG A 56 -4.83 -21.76 -6.89
CA ARG A 56 -4.89 -22.36 -8.23
C ARG A 56 -3.83 -21.82 -9.18
N VAL A 57 -3.41 -20.57 -9.02
CA VAL A 57 -2.35 -19.97 -9.84
C VAL A 57 -0.95 -20.17 -9.23
N GLY A 58 -0.83 -20.88 -8.11
CA GLY A 58 0.45 -21.17 -7.46
C GLY A 58 0.96 -20.05 -6.54
N LEU A 59 0.07 -19.20 -6.06
CA LEU A 59 0.35 -18.15 -5.07
C LEU A 59 -0.50 -18.39 -3.83
N ILE A 60 0.13 -18.60 -2.68
CA ILE A 60 -0.60 -18.85 -1.44
C ILE A 60 -0.76 -17.56 -0.66
N THR A 61 -2.00 -17.17 -0.41
CA THR A 61 -2.31 -16.00 0.42
C THR A 61 -1.84 -16.19 1.86
N SER A 62 -1.27 -15.14 2.46
CA SER A 62 -0.72 -15.18 3.82
C SER A 62 -0.70 -13.77 4.42
N SER A 63 -1.01 -13.63 5.70
CA SER A 63 -0.97 -12.34 6.40
C SER A 63 0.45 -11.83 6.66
N ASP A 64 1.45 -12.69 6.62
CA ASP A 64 2.86 -12.40 6.89
C ASP A 64 3.82 -12.86 5.78
N GLY A 65 3.29 -13.41 4.69
CA GLY A 65 4.09 -13.94 3.58
C GLY A 65 4.70 -15.31 3.84
N THR A 66 4.35 -16.00 4.93
CA THR A 66 4.83 -17.34 5.28
C THR A 66 3.71 -18.39 5.28
N PRO A 67 4.04 -19.70 5.25
CA PRO A 67 3.04 -20.75 5.33
C PRO A 67 2.17 -20.74 6.61
N ASN A 68 2.62 -20.07 7.66
CA ASN A 68 1.93 -19.99 8.95
C ASN A 68 0.94 -18.81 9.03
N GLY A 69 0.96 -17.90 8.06
CA GLY A 69 0.09 -16.71 8.02
C GLY A 69 -1.38 -17.06 7.74
N LYS A 70 -2.28 -16.18 8.18
CA LYS A 70 -3.72 -16.30 7.88
C LYS A 70 -3.97 -16.09 6.40
N ARG A 71 -4.78 -16.94 5.80
CA ARG A 71 -5.07 -16.93 4.36
C ARG A 71 -6.10 -15.89 3.92
N THR A 72 -6.87 -15.35 4.86
CA THR A 72 -7.96 -14.39 4.61
C THR A 72 -7.84 -13.17 5.53
N GLY A 73 -8.35 -12.01 5.10
CA GLY A 73 -8.33 -10.79 5.90
C GLY A 73 -8.16 -9.52 5.08
N GLN A 74 -7.97 -8.38 5.76
CA GLN A 74 -7.74 -7.08 5.11
C GLN A 74 -6.28 -6.85 4.70
N ARG A 75 -5.34 -7.42 5.47
CA ARG A 75 -3.90 -7.28 5.22
C ARG A 75 -3.34 -8.65 4.93
N VAL A 76 -3.47 -9.06 3.68
CA VAL A 76 -3.01 -10.35 3.20
C VAL A 76 -2.10 -10.11 2.02
N THR A 77 -0.92 -10.66 2.08
CA THR A 77 0.04 -10.80 1.00
C THR A 77 0.01 -12.24 0.46
N HIS A 78 1.05 -12.69 -0.16
CA HIS A 78 1.19 -14.06 -0.63
C HIS A 78 2.66 -14.49 -0.66
N TYR A 79 2.87 -15.80 -0.78
CA TYR A 79 4.16 -16.37 -1.15
C TYR A 79 4.00 -17.26 -2.39
N ILE A 80 5.09 -17.45 -3.10
CA ILE A 80 5.15 -18.22 -4.33
C ILE A 80 5.39 -19.70 -3.97
N VAL A 81 4.60 -20.59 -4.57
CA VAL A 81 4.84 -22.03 -4.46
C VAL A 81 5.92 -22.41 -5.46
N GLU A 82 7.07 -22.87 -4.96
CA GLU A 82 8.16 -23.35 -5.79
C GLU A 82 7.72 -24.55 -6.64
N GLY A 83 8.02 -24.52 -7.94
CA GLY A 83 7.53 -25.52 -8.91
C GLY A 83 6.01 -25.47 -9.15
N GLY A 84 5.29 -24.52 -8.59
CA GLY A 84 3.85 -24.32 -8.83
C GLY A 84 3.55 -23.64 -10.17
N PRO A 85 2.26 -23.52 -10.56
CA PRO A 85 1.86 -22.99 -11.87
C PRO A 85 2.45 -21.62 -12.18
N PHE A 86 2.43 -20.67 -11.23
CA PHE A 86 3.04 -19.35 -11.40
C PHE A 86 4.56 -19.45 -11.62
N ASP A 87 5.23 -20.24 -10.79
CA ASP A 87 6.68 -20.38 -10.85
C ASP A 87 7.14 -20.96 -12.20
N MET A 88 6.48 -22.01 -12.65
CA MET A 88 6.76 -22.62 -13.96
C MET A 88 6.47 -21.66 -15.12
N ALA A 89 5.37 -20.93 -15.07
CA ALA A 89 5.03 -19.95 -16.10
C ALA A 89 6.04 -18.80 -16.13
N PHE A 90 6.49 -18.33 -14.98
CA PHE A 90 7.51 -17.28 -14.90
C PHE A 90 8.85 -17.73 -15.46
N GLN A 91 9.29 -18.96 -15.13
CA GLN A 91 10.54 -19.53 -15.66
C GLN A 91 10.50 -19.75 -17.18
N ALA A 92 9.33 -20.03 -17.74
CA ALA A 92 9.13 -20.22 -19.18
C ALA A 92 8.90 -18.89 -19.94
N MET A 93 8.82 -17.76 -19.24
CA MET A 93 8.55 -16.47 -19.88
C MET A 93 9.79 -15.95 -20.61
N PRO A 94 9.65 -15.52 -21.90
CA PRO A 94 10.73 -14.90 -22.65
C PRO A 94 11.21 -13.60 -21.97
N ASP A 95 12.53 -13.36 -22.03
CA ASP A 95 13.15 -12.17 -21.43
C ASP A 95 12.60 -10.86 -21.98
N GLU A 96 12.16 -10.84 -23.24
CA GLU A 96 11.55 -9.65 -23.88
C GLU A 96 10.22 -9.22 -23.25
N LEU A 97 9.56 -10.13 -22.53
CA LEU A 97 8.31 -9.84 -21.81
C LEU A 97 8.58 -9.37 -20.38
N LEU A 98 9.82 -9.45 -19.89
CA LEU A 98 10.15 -8.95 -18.56
C LEU A 98 10.02 -7.42 -18.52
N ILE A 99 9.23 -6.93 -17.57
CA ILE A 99 9.17 -5.49 -17.32
C ILE A 99 10.55 -5.06 -16.83
N PRO A 100 11.19 -4.06 -17.46
CA PRO A 100 12.52 -3.62 -17.06
C PRO A 100 12.45 -2.83 -15.74
N CYS A 101 12.08 -3.51 -14.65
CA CYS A 101 11.90 -2.92 -13.33
C CYS A 101 13.17 -2.20 -12.88
N HIS A 102 14.35 -2.76 -13.12
CA HIS A 102 15.64 -2.14 -12.80
C HIS A 102 15.89 -0.84 -13.56
N THR A 103 15.47 -0.73 -14.81
CA THR A 103 15.61 0.52 -15.60
C THR A 103 14.68 1.60 -15.07
N LEU A 104 13.48 1.26 -14.64
CA LEU A 104 12.55 2.19 -13.97
C LEU A 104 13.09 2.65 -12.62
N PHE A 105 13.88 1.84 -11.93
CA PHE A 105 14.60 2.22 -10.71
C PHE A 105 15.61 3.33 -10.94
N ALA A 106 16.46 3.18 -11.95
CA ALA A 106 17.51 4.14 -12.27
C ALA A 106 16.92 5.55 -12.57
N LEU A 107 15.84 5.60 -13.36
CA LEU A 107 15.15 6.84 -13.71
C LEU A 107 14.49 7.53 -12.49
N LYS A 108 14.01 6.79 -11.48
CA LYS A 108 13.44 7.36 -10.25
C LYS A 108 14.49 7.78 -9.21
N GLY A 109 15.66 7.14 -9.20
CA GLY A 109 16.75 7.50 -8.29
C GLY A 109 17.18 8.96 -8.43
N GLU A 110 17.22 9.48 -9.65
CA GLU A 110 17.54 10.88 -9.93
C GLU A 110 16.38 11.84 -9.63
N ALA A 111 15.13 11.42 -9.84
CA ALA A 111 13.94 12.24 -9.55
C ALA A 111 13.63 12.37 -8.05
N LYS A 112 13.90 11.33 -7.24
CA LYS A 112 13.63 11.35 -5.78
C LYS A 112 14.53 12.30 -4.98
N LYS A 113 15.66 12.76 -5.53
CA LYS A 113 16.50 13.76 -4.84
C LYS A 113 15.85 15.15 -4.76
N LYS A 114 14.76 15.41 -5.49
CA LYS A 114 14.17 16.78 -5.58
C LYS A 114 12.87 17.00 -4.80
N ILE A 115 12.15 16.01 -4.28
CA ILE A 115 10.84 16.26 -3.63
C ILE A 115 10.64 15.38 -2.38
N LYS A 116 11.38 15.65 -1.31
CA LYS A 116 10.87 15.42 0.04
C LYS A 116 10.32 16.75 0.58
N LYS A 117 9.19 17.21 0.08
CA LYS A 117 8.36 18.15 0.85
C LYS A 117 7.83 17.37 2.05
N ALA A 118 8.35 17.69 3.23
CA ALA A 118 7.83 17.14 4.48
C ALA A 118 6.31 17.35 4.49
N ARG A 119 5.53 16.27 4.72
CA ARG A 119 4.09 16.42 4.91
C ARG A 119 3.88 17.32 6.12
N PRO A 120 3.11 18.41 6.01
CA PRO A 120 2.87 19.28 7.15
C PRO A 120 2.29 18.45 8.29
N LYS A 121 2.91 18.54 9.46
CA LYS A 121 2.48 17.82 10.66
C LYS A 121 1.13 18.40 11.12
N ASN A 122 0.21 17.52 11.52
CA ASN A 122 -0.99 17.96 12.21
C ASN A 122 -0.64 18.27 13.68
N VAL A 123 -1.02 19.44 14.12
CA VAL A 123 -0.86 19.91 15.49
C VAL A 123 -2.24 20.13 16.13
N THR A 124 -2.28 20.17 17.46
CA THR A 124 -3.50 20.51 18.19
C THR A 124 -3.41 21.96 18.62
N TYR A 125 -4.43 22.74 18.28
CA TYR A 125 -4.62 24.10 18.73
C TYR A 125 -5.56 24.11 19.95
N PHE A 126 -5.36 25.04 20.87
CA PHE A 126 -6.25 25.25 22.01
C PHE A 126 -6.61 26.72 22.17
N CYS A 127 -7.83 26.99 22.60
CA CYS A 127 -8.25 28.34 22.95
C CYS A 127 -7.80 28.68 24.37
N PRO A 128 -7.02 29.77 24.58
CA PRO A 128 -6.53 30.13 25.92
C PRO A 128 -7.67 30.59 26.85
N LYS A 129 -8.84 30.98 26.31
CA LYS A 129 -9.97 31.51 27.08
C LYS A 129 -10.94 30.41 27.51
N CYS A 130 -11.33 29.49 26.63
CA CYS A 130 -12.32 28.45 26.93
C CYS A 130 -11.76 27.03 26.94
N GLY A 131 -10.50 26.81 26.54
CA GLY A 131 -9.89 25.48 26.49
C GLY A 131 -10.33 24.61 25.31
N ALA A 132 -11.21 25.08 24.43
CA ALA A 132 -11.62 24.33 23.23
C ALA A 132 -10.41 23.94 22.39
N THR A 133 -10.43 22.73 21.81
CA THR A 133 -9.31 22.23 21.00
C THR A 133 -9.74 21.83 19.61
N VAL A 134 -8.85 22.04 18.63
CA VAL A 134 -9.03 21.62 17.23
C VAL A 134 -7.72 21.10 16.66
N LYS A 135 -7.79 20.14 15.75
CA LYS A 135 -6.61 19.65 15.00
C LYS A 135 -6.52 20.36 13.66
N GLY A 136 -5.35 20.86 13.34
CA GLY A 136 -5.08 21.52 12.05
C GLY A 136 -3.64 21.30 11.61
N LYS A 137 -3.29 21.79 10.41
CA LYS A 137 -1.91 21.80 9.94
C LYS A 137 -1.11 22.83 10.73
N GLU A 138 0.18 22.56 10.90
CA GLU A 138 1.14 23.51 11.45
C GLU A 138 1.04 24.85 10.67
N ASP A 139 1.17 25.98 11.36
CA ASP A 139 1.06 27.35 10.81
C ASP A 139 -0.35 27.76 10.32
N THR A 140 -1.41 27.03 10.66
CA THR A 140 -2.78 27.46 10.35
C THR A 140 -3.22 28.56 11.33
N ASN A 141 -3.75 29.66 10.80
CA ASN A 141 -4.37 30.67 11.65
C ASN A 141 -5.78 30.20 12.07
N VAL A 142 -5.95 29.84 13.34
CA VAL A 142 -7.19 29.31 13.87
C VAL A 142 -7.76 30.28 14.91
N ILE A 143 -9.05 30.60 14.80
CA ILE A 143 -9.77 31.47 15.73
C ILE A 143 -10.87 30.64 16.39
N CYS A 144 -11.01 30.77 17.71
CA CYS A 144 -12.12 30.17 18.44
C CYS A 144 -13.42 30.91 18.11
N GLY A 145 -14.42 30.20 17.56
CA GLY A 145 -15.70 30.80 17.18
C GLY A 145 -16.48 31.39 18.34
N ASP A 146 -16.36 30.76 19.54
CA ASP A 146 -17.11 31.20 20.73
C ASP A 146 -16.45 32.39 21.45
N CYS A 147 -15.13 32.44 21.45
CA CYS A 147 -14.38 33.45 22.19
C CYS A 147 -13.81 34.56 21.32
N MET A 148 -13.83 34.38 20.01
CA MET A 148 -13.18 35.25 19.01
C MET A 148 -11.68 35.46 19.29
N GLU A 149 -11.06 34.49 19.98
CA GLU A 149 -9.64 34.51 20.36
C GLU A 149 -8.80 33.64 19.42
N LYS A 150 -7.58 34.08 19.16
CA LYS A 150 -6.61 33.28 18.40
C LYS A 150 -6.21 32.04 19.19
N MET A 151 -6.35 30.87 18.58
CA MET A 151 -5.96 29.62 19.20
C MET A 151 -4.43 29.40 19.09
N LEU A 152 -3.86 28.83 20.14
CA LEU A 152 -2.44 28.57 20.27
C LEU A 152 -2.14 27.09 20.02
N VAL A 153 -0.96 26.75 19.51
CA VAL A 153 -0.51 25.36 19.35
C VAL A 153 -0.23 24.77 20.73
N LYS A 154 -0.84 23.61 21.02
CA LYS A 154 -0.57 22.85 22.23
C LYS A 154 0.80 22.21 22.14
N THR A 155 1.79 22.74 22.83
CA THR A 155 3.12 22.12 22.98
C THR A 155 3.03 21.07 24.10
N GLY A 156 3.63 19.90 23.90
CA GLY A 156 3.47 18.73 24.79
C GLY A 156 3.99 18.86 26.22
N ARG A 157 4.14 20.08 26.76
CA ARG A 157 4.61 20.36 28.12
C ARG A 157 3.55 20.94 29.06
N ASP A 158 2.35 21.21 28.56
CA ASP A 158 1.26 21.72 29.40
C ASP A 158 0.40 20.54 29.87
N ARG A 159 0.74 20.03 31.06
CA ARG A 159 -0.12 19.17 31.88
C ARG A 159 -0.89 20.01 32.86
#